data_7cd2ee8390740480590a3856285d4b1f
#
_entry.id   7cd2ee8390740480590a3856285d4b1f
#
_cell.length_a   1.000
_cell.length_b   1.000
_cell.length_c   1.000
_cell.angle_alpha   90.00
_cell.angle_beta   90.00
_cell.angle_gamma   90.00
#
_symmetry.space_group_name_H-M   'P 1'
#
loop_
_entity.id
_entity.type
_entity.pdbx_description
1 polymer ?
#
loop_
_entity_poly.entity_id
_entity_poly.type
_entity_poly.pdbx_seq_one_letter_code
_entity_poly.pdbx_strand_id
1 'polypeptide(L)'
;MFRELFYGLILLISFTITGCTNGEETIKVSIDSIDAEEVLRLEPDADIFQYDGVIYKTNIDWVEELSLTKDVQMGEIKTKNDANTDFTDEMSNKLPVGAKIFSAKERGDILIVESEGITLKYFAIVEG
;
A
#
# COMPACT_ATOMS: atom_id res chain seq x y z
N MET A 1 62.30 -3.83 6.22
CA MET A 1 61.93 -4.45 5.41
C MET A 1 60.82 -5.28 5.57
N PHE A 2 60.48 -6.05 5.78
CA PHE A 2 59.47 -6.83 5.89
C PHE A 2 58.38 -6.30 6.51
N ARG A 3 58.56 -5.53 7.14
CA ARG A 3 57.55 -4.98 7.79
C ARG A 3 56.56 -4.55 6.92
N GLU A 4 56.81 -4.25 5.88
CA GLU A 4 55.86 -3.78 5.00
C GLU A 4 54.81 -4.70 4.83
N LEU A 5 55.03 -5.80 4.93
CA LEU A 5 54.01 -6.67 4.70
C LEU A 5 52.87 -6.52 5.54
N PHE A 6 53.00 -6.33 6.67
CA PHE A 6 51.87 -6.29 7.46
C PHE A 6 50.97 -5.26 7.10
N TYR A 7 51.36 -4.39 6.47
CA TYR A 7 50.45 -3.37 6.13
C TYR A 7 49.44 -3.91 5.33
N GLY A 8 49.74 -4.73 4.54
CA GLY A 8 48.78 -5.14 3.67
C GLY A 8 47.64 -5.67 4.39
N LEU A 9 47.87 -6.38 5.30
CA LEU A 9 46.79 -6.97 5.93
C LEU A 9 45.89 -6.03 6.51
N ILE A 10 46.35 -5.04 6.93
CA ILE A 10 45.50 -4.14 7.50
C ILE A 10 44.41 -3.69 6.69
N LEU A 11 44.64 -3.38 5.58
CA LEU A 11 43.61 -2.85 4.82
C LEU A 11 42.48 -3.72 4.70
N LEU A 12 42.71 -4.88 4.62
CA LEU A 12 41.61 -5.70 4.41
C LEU A 12 40.54 -5.50 5.38
N ILE A 13 40.82 -5.21 6.42
CA ILE A 13 39.83 -5.02 7.35
C ILE A 13 38.77 -4.15 6.92
N SER A 14 39.11 -3.23 6.34
CA SER A 14 38.16 -2.28 6.02
C SER A 14 36.93 -2.76 5.33
N PHE A 15 37.04 -3.53 4.40
CA PHE A 15 35.86 -3.81 3.73
C PHE A 15 34.87 -4.55 4.43
N THR A 16 35.19 -5.13 5.32
CA THR A 16 34.22 -5.88 6.00
C THR A 16 33.07 -5.06 6.30
N ILE A 17 33.25 -3.95 6.62
CA ILE A 17 32.20 -3.12 6.94
C ILE A 17 31.18 -2.99 5.95
N THR A 18 31.54 -2.81 4.83
CA THR A 18 30.55 -2.57 3.87
C THR A 18 29.47 -3.54 3.87
N GLY A 19 29.73 -4.69 4.06
CA GLY A 19 28.64 -5.60 3.91
C GLY A 19 27.48 -5.35 4.78
N CYS A 20 27.65 -4.96 5.90
CA CYS A 20 26.53 -4.83 6.75
C CYS A 20 25.59 -3.81 6.34
N THR A 21 26.02 -2.82 5.79
CA THR A 21 25.10 -1.79 5.48
C THR A 21 24.02 -2.21 4.60
N ASN A 22 24.22 -3.04 3.71
CA ASN A 22 23.17 -3.34 2.86
C ASN A 22 22.01 -3.95 3.46
N GLY A 23 22.16 -4.70 4.36
CA GLY A 23 21.02 -5.37 4.87
C GLY A 23 19.99 -4.54 5.45
N GLU A 24 20.30 -3.56 6.09
CA GLU A 24 19.28 -2.88 6.72
C GLU A 24 18.34 -2.17 5.93
N GLU A 25 18.67 -1.69 4.88
CA GLU A 25 17.69 -0.93 4.24
C GLU A 25 16.54 -1.69 3.86
N THR A 26 16.63 -2.90 3.66
CA THR A 26 15.45 -3.59 3.23
C THR A 26 14.45 -3.66 4.29
N ILE A 27 14.81 -3.61 5.46
CA ILE A 27 13.86 -3.72 6.46
C ILE A 27 12.79 -2.76 6.54
N LYS A 28 13.03 -1.60 6.52
CA LYS A 28 11.99 -0.68 6.69
C LYS A 28 11.05 -0.61 5.60
N VAL A 29 11.25 -1.17 4.59
CA VAL A 29 10.35 -1.02 3.54
C VAL A 29 8.99 -1.47 3.75
N SER A 30 8.73 -2.45 4.37
CA SER A 30 7.42 -2.94 4.29
C SER A 30 6.65 -3.04 5.49
N ILE A 31 6.69 -2.24 6.31
CA ILE A 31 6.00 -2.38 7.45
C ILE A 31 4.59 -2.16 7.55
N ASP A 32 4.11 -1.15 7.12
CA ASP A 32 2.79 -0.76 7.48
C ASP A 32 1.67 -1.11 6.59
N SER A 33 1.89 -1.56 5.42
CA SER A 33 0.76 -1.77 4.54
C SER A 33 0.64 -3.21 4.14
N ILE A 34 -0.57 -3.62 3.85
CA ILE A 34 -0.88 -4.95 3.40
C ILE A 34 -1.22 -4.83 1.93
N ASP A 35 -0.67 -5.70 1.11
CA ASP A 35 -0.90 -5.58 -0.33
C ASP A 35 -2.11 -6.38 -0.79
N ALA A 36 -2.45 -6.20 -2.06
CA ALA A 36 -3.64 -6.83 -2.61
C ALA A 36 -3.54 -8.35 -2.55
N GLU A 37 -2.35 -8.89 -2.70
CA GLU A 37 -2.22 -10.32 -2.68
C GLU A 37 -2.62 -10.88 -1.33
N GLU A 38 -2.21 -10.24 -0.26
CA GLU A 38 -2.56 -10.74 1.04
C GLU A 38 -4.05 -10.57 1.33
N VAL A 39 -4.63 -9.45 0.98
CA VAL A 39 -6.04 -9.23 1.22
C VAL A 39 -6.87 -10.27 0.46
N LEU A 40 -6.56 -10.49 -0.80
CA LEU A 40 -7.36 -11.39 -1.61
C LEU A 40 -7.08 -12.86 -1.29
N ARG A 41 -5.95 -13.15 -0.68
CA ARG A 41 -5.69 -14.50 -0.24
C ARG A 41 -6.60 -14.82 0.94
N LEU A 42 -6.80 -13.87 1.83
CA LEU A 42 -7.63 -14.09 2.99
C LEU A 42 -9.11 -13.94 2.69
N GLU A 43 -9.43 -13.10 1.72
CA GLU A 43 -10.82 -12.83 1.41
C GLU A 43 -10.95 -12.68 -0.10
N PRO A 44 -11.08 -13.77 -0.84
CA PRO A 44 -11.05 -13.72 -2.31
C PRO A 44 -12.12 -12.86 -2.96
N ASP A 45 -13.23 -12.65 -2.27
CA ASP A 45 -14.28 -11.84 -2.83
C ASP A 45 -14.26 -10.39 -2.38
N ALA A 46 -13.17 -9.96 -1.74
CA ALA A 46 -13.10 -8.60 -1.24
C ALA A 46 -13.16 -7.60 -2.40
N ASP A 47 -13.80 -6.47 -2.15
CA ASP A 47 -13.91 -5.39 -3.12
C ASP A 47 -12.90 -4.35 -2.67
N ILE A 48 -11.82 -4.19 -3.41
CA ILE A 48 -10.72 -3.36 -2.98
C ILE A 48 -10.21 -2.48 -4.10
N PHE A 49 -9.48 -1.43 -3.73
CA PHE A 49 -8.67 -0.70 -4.68
C PHE A 49 -7.41 -0.23 -3.96
N GLN A 50 -6.41 0.15 -4.72
CA GLN A 50 -5.18 0.68 -4.14
C GLN A 50 -5.09 2.17 -4.42
N TYR A 51 -4.74 2.94 -3.42
CA TYR A 51 -4.51 4.37 -3.58
C TYR A 51 -3.32 4.77 -2.73
N ASP A 52 -2.34 5.41 -3.34
CA ASP A 52 -1.16 5.89 -2.66
C ASP A 52 -0.49 4.76 -1.85
N GLY A 53 -0.40 3.59 -2.44
CA GLY A 53 0.28 2.45 -1.82
C GLY A 53 -0.52 1.70 -0.80
N VAL A 54 -1.76 2.10 -0.52
CA VAL A 54 -2.58 1.47 0.51
C VAL A 54 -3.78 0.81 -0.11
N ILE A 55 -4.13 -0.37 0.36
CA ILE A 55 -5.33 -1.07 -0.10
C ILE A 55 -6.52 -0.61 0.74
N TYR A 56 -7.60 -0.25 0.06
CA TYR A 56 -8.83 0.16 0.71
C TYR A 56 -9.92 -0.87 0.38
N LYS A 57 -10.73 -1.20 1.37
CA LYS A 57 -11.71 -2.27 1.23
C LYS A 57 -13.08 -1.79 1.69
N THR A 58 -14.13 -2.18 0.99
CA THR A 58 -15.49 -1.81 1.36
C THR A 58 -16.24 -3.00 1.98
N ASN A 59 -17.50 -2.82 2.26
CA ASN A 59 -18.38 -3.84 2.85
C ASN A 59 -17.95 -4.21 4.26
N ILE A 60 -17.56 -3.20 5.05
CA ILE A 60 -17.21 -3.41 6.43
C ILE A 60 -18.33 -2.80 7.27
N ASP A 61 -19.00 -3.61 8.09
CA ASP A 61 -20.20 -3.20 8.77
C ASP A 61 -20.08 -1.91 9.56
N TRP A 62 -19.09 -1.78 10.39
CA TRP A 62 -19.02 -0.59 11.21
C TRP A 62 -18.70 0.67 10.38
N VAL A 63 -18.06 0.49 9.23
CA VAL A 63 -17.77 1.61 8.36
C VAL A 63 -19.05 2.07 7.70
N GLU A 64 -19.90 1.12 7.32
CA GLU A 64 -21.15 1.48 6.65
C GLU A 64 -22.05 2.29 7.55
N GLU A 65 -21.92 2.15 8.85
CA GLU A 65 -22.79 2.87 9.76
C GLU A 65 -22.31 4.28 10.06
N LEU A 66 -21.15 4.66 9.58
CA LEU A 66 -20.63 5.99 9.85
C LEU A 66 -21.33 7.03 8.98
N SER A 67 -21.55 8.21 9.56
CA SER A 67 -22.04 9.32 8.77
C SER A 67 -20.86 10.13 8.32
N LEU A 68 -20.56 10.07 7.04
CA LEU A 68 -19.38 10.71 6.51
C LEU A 68 -19.71 11.75 5.46
N THR A 69 -18.88 12.77 5.35
CA THR A 69 -19.07 13.84 4.41
C THR A 69 -17.99 13.77 3.35
N LYS A 70 -18.39 13.71 2.10
CA LYS A 70 -17.45 13.71 1.00
C LYS A 70 -16.78 15.08 0.95
N ASP A 71 -15.47 15.09 0.80
CA ASP A 71 -14.73 16.34 0.84
C ASP A 71 -14.05 16.61 -0.49
N VAL A 72 -12.82 16.25 -0.67
CA VAL A 72 -12.04 16.59 -1.85
C VAL A 72 -11.86 15.39 -2.75
N GLN A 73 -11.95 15.59 -4.05
CA GLN A 73 -11.70 14.49 -4.97
C GLN A 73 -10.21 14.21 -5.00
N MET A 74 -9.83 12.99 -4.66
CA MET A 74 -8.44 12.61 -4.59
C MET A 74 -7.96 11.96 -5.86
N GLY A 75 -8.83 11.36 -6.62
CA GLY A 75 -8.45 10.68 -7.84
C GLY A 75 -9.62 9.91 -8.42
N GLU A 76 -9.32 8.95 -9.26
CA GLU A 76 -10.36 8.11 -9.82
C GLU A 76 -9.75 6.77 -10.20
N ILE A 77 -10.57 5.75 -10.37
CA ILE A 77 -10.09 4.43 -10.74
C ILE A 77 -9.67 4.47 -12.21
N LYS A 78 -8.43 4.12 -12.45
CA LYS A 78 -7.88 4.14 -13.80
C LYS A 78 -7.77 2.77 -14.44
N THR A 79 -7.71 1.73 -13.64
CA THR A 79 -7.56 0.38 -14.16
C THR A 79 -8.41 -0.58 -13.36
N LYS A 80 -9.07 -1.50 -14.03
CA LYS A 80 -9.79 -2.56 -13.36
C LYS A 80 -9.00 -3.85 -13.56
N ASN A 81 -8.68 -4.54 -12.48
CA ASN A 81 -7.88 -5.76 -12.54
C ASN A 81 -8.54 -6.83 -11.70
N ASP A 82 -9.29 -7.70 -12.33
CA ASP A 82 -9.89 -8.81 -11.63
C ASP A 82 -9.18 -10.11 -12.01
N ALA A 83 -8.02 -10.04 -12.64
CA ALA A 83 -7.32 -11.22 -13.12
C ALA A 83 -6.19 -11.66 -12.20
N ASN A 84 -5.55 -10.76 -11.50
CA ASN A 84 -4.45 -11.15 -10.62
C ASN A 84 -4.32 -10.12 -9.50
N THR A 85 -3.25 -10.21 -8.71
CA THR A 85 -3.08 -9.36 -7.55
C THR A 85 -1.98 -8.33 -7.72
N ASP A 86 -1.58 -8.05 -8.95
CA ASP A 86 -0.55 -7.05 -9.20
C ASP A 86 -1.19 -5.68 -9.26
N PHE A 87 -1.45 -5.10 -8.12
CA PHE A 87 -2.14 -3.83 -8.05
C PHE A 87 -1.18 -2.66 -8.07
N THR A 88 -1.61 -1.60 -8.72
CA THR A 88 -0.92 -0.32 -8.67
C THR A 88 -1.95 0.72 -8.24
N ASP A 89 -1.53 1.95 -8.06
CA ASP A 89 -2.44 2.97 -7.56
C ASP A 89 -3.59 3.24 -8.52
N GLU A 90 -4.74 3.46 -7.95
CA GLU A 90 -5.97 3.73 -8.69
C GLU A 90 -6.42 2.51 -9.51
N MET A 91 -6.11 1.33 -9.01
CA MET A 91 -6.53 0.08 -9.61
C MET A 91 -7.49 -0.62 -8.65
N SER A 92 -8.57 -1.17 -9.18
CA SER A 92 -9.57 -1.88 -8.39
C SER A 92 -9.88 -3.21 -9.05
N ASN A 93 -10.35 -4.17 -8.25
CA ASN A 93 -10.80 -5.42 -8.84
C ASN A 93 -12.28 -5.39 -9.19
N LYS A 94 -13.06 -4.51 -8.59
CA LYS A 94 -14.49 -4.50 -8.86
C LYS A 94 -15.03 -3.18 -9.37
N LEU A 95 -14.43 -2.06 -8.98
CA LEU A 95 -14.94 -0.77 -9.43
C LEU A 95 -14.61 -0.54 -10.90
N PRO A 96 -15.51 0.10 -11.62
CA PRO A 96 -15.22 0.40 -13.02
C PRO A 96 -14.25 1.56 -13.15
N VAL A 97 -13.58 1.62 -14.28
CA VAL A 97 -12.73 2.75 -14.59
C VAL A 97 -13.59 4.00 -14.60
N GLY A 98 -13.10 5.04 -13.98
CA GLY A 98 -13.84 6.30 -13.89
C GLY A 98 -14.53 6.51 -12.57
N ALA A 99 -14.60 5.51 -11.70
CA ALA A 99 -15.17 5.70 -10.38
C ALA A 99 -14.34 6.76 -9.64
N LYS A 100 -14.99 7.70 -8.99
CA LYS A 100 -14.29 8.84 -8.39
C LYS A 100 -14.03 8.62 -6.92
N ILE A 101 -12.83 8.99 -6.49
CA ILE A 101 -12.38 8.76 -5.12
C ILE A 101 -12.30 10.09 -4.41
N PHE A 102 -12.95 10.18 -3.25
CA PHE A 102 -12.97 11.42 -2.47
C PHE A 102 -12.50 11.17 -1.05
N SER A 103 -11.95 12.18 -0.41
CA SER A 103 -11.62 12.09 1.00
C SER A 103 -12.90 12.25 1.82
N ALA A 104 -12.86 11.77 3.06
CA ALA A 104 -13.95 11.95 4.00
C ALA A 104 -13.50 12.99 5.03
N LYS A 105 -14.37 13.97 5.31
CA LYS A 105 -14.00 15.01 6.23
C LYS A 105 -13.69 14.49 7.61
N GLU A 106 -14.40 13.51 8.05
CA GLU A 106 -14.32 13.06 9.42
C GLU A 106 -13.20 12.09 9.73
N ARG A 107 -12.65 11.42 8.71
CA ARG A 107 -11.64 10.40 8.95
C ARG A 107 -10.65 10.33 7.82
N GLY A 108 -9.38 10.19 8.16
CA GLY A 108 -8.34 10.08 7.16
C GLY A 108 -8.11 8.66 6.66
N ASP A 109 -8.69 7.67 7.33
CA ASP A 109 -8.50 6.27 6.93
C ASP A 109 -9.66 5.71 6.12
N ILE A 110 -10.58 6.56 5.67
CA ILE A 110 -11.70 6.14 4.84
C ILE A 110 -11.74 7.03 3.61
N LEU A 111 -11.96 6.43 2.46
CA LEU A 111 -12.18 7.14 1.22
C LEU A 111 -13.59 6.83 0.74
N ILE A 112 -14.23 7.82 0.14
CA ILE A 112 -15.58 7.68 -0.36
C ILE A 112 -15.50 7.58 -1.87
N VAL A 113 -16.16 6.58 -2.45
CA VAL A 113 -16.12 6.37 -3.88
C VAL A 113 -17.53 6.56 -4.45
N GLU A 114 -17.61 7.31 -5.54
CA GLU A 114 -18.87 7.46 -6.25
C GLU A 114 -18.76 6.84 -7.63
N SER A 115 -19.67 5.96 -7.94
CA SER A 115 -19.66 5.26 -9.21
C SER A 115 -21.08 4.99 -9.63
N GLU A 116 -21.47 5.46 -10.80
CA GLU A 116 -22.77 5.14 -11.36
C GLU A 116 -23.93 5.41 -10.40
N GLY A 117 -23.87 6.52 -9.73
CA GLY A 117 -24.94 6.90 -8.82
C GLY A 117 -24.89 6.26 -7.45
N ILE A 118 -23.89 5.44 -7.19
CA ILE A 118 -23.78 4.75 -5.93
C ILE A 118 -22.60 5.32 -5.15
N THR A 119 -22.75 5.44 -3.84
CA THR A 119 -21.69 5.92 -2.97
C THR A 119 -21.24 4.78 -2.08
N LEU A 120 -19.94 4.53 -2.05
CA LEU A 120 -19.37 3.45 -1.27
C LEU A 120 -18.30 3.99 -0.33
N LYS A 121 -18.09 3.30 0.79
CA LYS A 121 -17.09 3.70 1.77
C LYS A 121 -16.03 2.62 1.85
N TYR A 122 -14.77 3.02 1.70
CA TYR A 122 -13.65 2.09 1.70
C TYR A 122 -12.70 2.44 2.83
N PHE A 123 -12.25 1.44 3.55
CA PHE A 123 -11.41 1.62 4.73
C PHE A 123 -10.00 1.12 4.45
N ALA A 124 -8.99 1.86 4.91
CA ALA A 124 -7.59 1.53 4.69
C ALA A 124 -7.21 0.27 5.46
N ILE A 125 -6.62 -0.69 4.76
CA ILE A 125 -6.18 -1.93 5.38
C ILE A 125 -4.70 -1.80 5.66
N VAL A 126 -4.36 -1.62 6.92
CA VAL A 126 -2.98 -1.48 7.31
C VAL A 126 -2.72 -2.34 8.53
N GLU A 127 -1.47 -2.70 8.74
CA GLU A 127 -1.13 -3.47 9.88
C GLU A 127 -1.02 -2.56 11.04
N GLY A 128 -1.57 -2.93 12.07
CA GLY A 128 -1.54 -2.03 13.13
C GLY A 128 -0.88 -2.31 14.29
#